data_0f3b2688d6600a6426074a1c621d1abc
#
_entry.id   0f3b2688d6600a6426074a1c621d1abc
#
_cell.length_a   1.000
_cell.length_b   1.000
_cell.length_c   1.000
_cell.angle_alpha   90.00
_cell.angle_beta   90.00
_cell.angle_gamma   90.00
#
_symmetry.space_group_name_H-M   'P 1'
#
loop_
_entity.id
_entity.type
_entity.pdbx_description
1 polymer ?
#
loop_
_entity_poly.entity_id
_entity_poly.type
_entity_poly.pdbx_seq_one_letter_code
_entity_poly.pdbx_strand_id
1 'polypeptide(L)'
;EILRCLVGSEMCIRDSDNVDKSLKQFFKPEFLNRIDEIVTFKPLTKENLRQIIDLLLKDIHAKLAEKDAKLVVTDEAKELILEKGYDKRYGARPLKRAIQKLLEDKLSILSLTGQITSGCVITADRKDNEITLTAVSNLIEN
;
A
#
# COMPACT_ATOMS: atom_id res chain seq x y z
N GLU A 1 5.75 -10.34 -25.76
CA GLU A 1 4.29 -10.29 -26.07
C GLU A 1 3.49 -11.32 -25.27
N ILE A 2 4.02 -12.52 -25.03
CA ILE A 2 3.33 -13.60 -24.30
C ILE A 2 3.08 -13.21 -22.83
N LEU A 3 4.02 -12.54 -22.17
CA LEU A 3 3.87 -12.04 -20.78
C LEU A 3 2.85 -10.90 -20.64
N ARG A 4 2.54 -10.18 -21.71
CA ARG A 4 1.53 -9.13 -21.71
C ARG A 4 0.10 -9.66 -21.64
N CYS A 5 -0.15 -10.86 -22.17
CA CYS A 5 -1.45 -11.52 -22.13
C CYS A 5 -1.79 -12.07 -20.74
N LEU A 6 -0.78 -12.34 -19.89
CA LEU A 6 -0.94 -12.84 -18.53
C LEU A 6 -1.18 -11.72 -17.48
N VAL A 7 -1.00 -10.44 -17.85
CA VAL A 7 -1.02 -9.31 -16.90
C VAL A 7 -2.14 -8.29 -17.17
N GLY A 8 -3.07 -8.50 -18.08
CA GLY A 8 -3.87 -7.33 -18.40
C GLY A 8 -5.25 -7.41 -19.00
N SER A 9 -5.91 -8.54 -19.06
CA SER A 9 -7.32 -8.52 -19.42
C SER A 9 -8.17 -9.19 -18.35
N GLU A 10 -9.19 -8.47 -17.89
CA GLU A 10 -10.21 -8.98 -16.94
C GLU A 10 -10.90 -10.25 -17.42
N MET A 11 -10.62 -10.70 -18.63
CA MET A 11 -11.21 -11.86 -19.27
C MET A 11 -10.40 -13.16 -19.09
N CYS A 12 -9.13 -13.08 -18.63
CA CYS A 12 -8.25 -14.25 -18.52
C CYS A 12 -8.17 -14.87 -17.12
N ILE A 13 -8.86 -14.32 -16.11
CA ILE A 13 -8.67 -14.73 -14.71
C ILE A 13 -9.94 -15.29 -14.08
N ARG A 14 -10.89 -15.77 -14.87
CA ARG A 14 -12.11 -16.29 -14.27
C ARG A 14 -12.05 -17.73 -13.79
N ASP A 15 -11.10 -18.53 -14.26
CA ASP A 15 -10.98 -19.92 -13.82
C ASP A 15 -9.53 -20.38 -13.84
N SER A 16 -9.05 -20.97 -12.76
CA SER A 16 -7.78 -21.68 -12.69
C SER A 16 -7.65 -22.72 -13.81
N ASP A 17 -8.75 -23.33 -14.22
CA ASP A 17 -8.82 -24.29 -15.33
C ASP A 17 -8.45 -23.68 -16.68
N ASN A 18 -8.69 -22.39 -16.88
CA ASN A 18 -8.30 -21.70 -18.13
C ASN A 18 -6.81 -21.37 -18.16
N VAL A 19 -6.20 -21.13 -16.99
CA VAL A 19 -4.74 -20.92 -16.89
C VAL A 19 -4.01 -22.22 -17.24
N ASP A 20 -4.45 -23.35 -16.68
CA ASP A 20 -3.85 -24.67 -16.95
C ASP A 20 -3.99 -25.08 -18.43
N LYS A 21 -5.14 -24.80 -19.04
CA LYS A 21 -5.35 -25.03 -20.48
C LYS A 21 -4.43 -24.15 -21.32
N SER A 22 -4.29 -22.88 -20.98
CA SER A 22 -3.41 -21.95 -21.69
C SER A 22 -1.95 -22.36 -21.54
N LEU A 23 -1.50 -22.77 -20.36
CA LEU A 23 -0.14 -23.24 -20.14
C LEU A 23 0.17 -24.48 -20.97
N LYS A 24 -0.76 -25.44 -21.07
CA LYS A 24 -0.61 -26.65 -21.91
C LYS A 24 -0.55 -26.33 -23.41
N GLN A 25 -1.11 -25.21 -23.86
CA GLN A 25 -1.02 -24.77 -25.25
C GLN A 25 0.34 -24.11 -25.57
N PHE A 26 0.93 -23.40 -24.60
CA PHE A 26 2.19 -22.66 -24.82
C PHE A 26 3.44 -23.45 -24.47
N PHE A 27 3.35 -24.37 -23.51
CA PHE A 27 4.49 -25.15 -23.05
C PHE A 27 4.33 -26.62 -23.39
N LYS A 28 5.46 -27.26 -23.80
CA LYS A 28 5.47 -28.68 -24.04
C LYS A 28 5.23 -29.47 -22.74
N PRO A 29 4.58 -30.64 -22.80
CA PRO A 29 4.30 -31.46 -21.62
C PRO A 29 5.56 -31.82 -20.83
N GLU A 30 6.69 -32.07 -21.52
CA GLU A 30 7.98 -32.36 -20.89
C GLU A 30 8.47 -31.23 -19.99
N PHE A 31 8.20 -29.97 -20.37
CA PHE A 31 8.56 -28.78 -19.59
C PHE A 31 7.64 -28.66 -18.36
N LEU A 32 6.32 -28.83 -18.56
CA LEU A 32 5.33 -28.74 -17.48
C LEU A 32 5.55 -29.81 -16.40
N ASN A 33 5.99 -31.00 -16.78
CA ASN A 33 6.29 -32.09 -15.85
C ASN A 33 7.55 -31.86 -15.00
N ARG A 34 8.35 -30.85 -15.32
CA ARG A 34 9.56 -30.46 -14.57
C ARG A 34 9.30 -29.27 -13.63
N ILE A 35 8.10 -28.71 -13.64
CA ILE A 35 7.69 -27.62 -12.75
C ILE A 35 7.08 -28.24 -11.50
N ASP A 36 7.62 -27.90 -10.35
CA ASP A 36 7.15 -28.41 -9.06
C ASP A 36 5.81 -27.81 -8.67
N GLU A 37 5.60 -26.50 -8.95
CA GLU A 37 4.37 -25.80 -8.58
C GLU A 37 4.07 -24.62 -9.52
N ILE A 38 2.79 -24.42 -9.83
CA ILE A 38 2.28 -23.28 -10.60
C ILE A 38 1.46 -22.40 -9.66
N VAL A 39 1.94 -21.19 -9.41
CA VAL A 39 1.26 -20.21 -8.54
C VAL A 39 0.56 -19.14 -9.37
N THR A 40 -0.75 -19.04 -9.23
CA THR A 40 -1.56 -18.02 -9.89
C THR A 40 -1.80 -16.84 -8.95
N PHE A 41 -1.34 -15.65 -9.34
CA PHE A 41 -1.60 -14.41 -8.61
C PHE A 41 -2.94 -13.82 -9.03
N LYS A 42 -3.80 -13.55 -8.05
CA LYS A 42 -5.07 -12.84 -8.27
C LYS A 42 -4.84 -11.32 -8.25
N PRO A 43 -5.68 -10.53 -8.96
CA PRO A 43 -5.67 -9.09 -8.83
C PRO A 43 -5.93 -8.66 -7.37
N LEU A 44 -5.29 -7.58 -6.95
CA LEU A 44 -5.47 -7.04 -5.60
C LEU A 44 -6.86 -6.41 -5.48
N THR A 45 -7.60 -6.79 -4.45
CA THR A 45 -8.86 -6.15 -4.07
C THR A 45 -8.59 -4.86 -3.29
N LYS A 46 -9.62 -4.02 -3.12
CA LYS A 46 -9.50 -2.82 -2.28
C LYS A 46 -9.12 -3.15 -0.84
N GLU A 47 -9.65 -4.25 -0.29
CA GLU A 47 -9.32 -4.74 1.04
C GLU A 47 -7.84 -5.13 1.15
N ASN A 48 -7.32 -5.85 0.16
CA ASN A 48 -5.89 -6.20 0.11
C ASN A 48 -5.00 -4.94 0.05
N LEU A 49 -5.41 -3.94 -0.74
CA LEU A 49 -4.67 -2.68 -0.85
C LEU A 49 -4.67 -1.89 0.47
N ARG A 50 -5.79 -1.87 1.22
CA ARG A 50 -5.85 -1.27 2.56
C ARG A 50 -4.91 -1.99 3.55
N GLN A 51 -4.89 -3.32 3.53
CA GLN A 51 -3.97 -4.11 4.36
C GLN A 51 -2.49 -3.81 4.01
N ILE A 52 -2.18 -3.60 2.73
CA ILE A 52 -0.84 -3.21 2.30
C ILE A 52 -0.48 -1.82 2.84
N ILE A 53 -1.41 -0.86 2.81
CA ILE A 53 -1.20 0.46 3.41
C ILE A 53 -0.93 0.32 4.90
N ASP A 54 -1.73 -0.45 5.64
CA ASP A 54 -1.53 -0.67 7.08
C ASP A 54 -0.16 -1.30 7.39
N LEU A 55 0.31 -2.21 6.53
CA LEU A 55 1.66 -2.78 6.65
C LEU A 55 2.76 -1.73 6.41
N LEU A 56 2.60 -0.88 5.40
CA LEU A 56 3.56 0.18 5.09
C LEU A 56 3.57 1.28 6.17
N LEU A 57 2.44 1.55 6.81
CA LEU A 57 2.34 2.50 7.91
C LEU A 57 3.02 1.99 9.18
N LYS A 58 3.22 0.68 9.37
CA LYS A 58 3.91 0.13 10.55
C LYS A 58 5.33 0.68 10.72
N ASP A 59 6.06 0.88 9.63
CA ASP A 59 7.42 1.43 9.67
C ASP A 59 7.40 2.88 10.17
N ILE A 60 6.40 3.66 9.78
CA ILE A 60 6.22 5.04 10.22
C ILE A 60 5.82 5.07 11.70
N HIS A 61 4.90 4.18 12.11
CA HIS A 61 4.52 4.06 13.52
C HIS A 61 5.72 3.70 14.40
N ALA A 62 6.58 2.78 13.95
CA ALA A 62 7.79 2.42 14.69
C ALA A 62 8.73 3.61 14.88
N LYS A 63 9.00 4.37 13.82
CA LYS A 63 9.85 5.57 13.88
C LYS A 63 9.28 6.66 14.80
N LEU A 64 7.97 6.84 14.82
CA LEU A 64 7.32 7.82 15.70
C LEU A 64 7.28 7.35 17.15
N ALA A 65 7.14 6.04 17.37
CA ALA A 65 7.20 5.46 18.71
C ALA A 65 8.56 5.67 19.39
N GLU A 66 9.67 5.71 18.63
CA GLU A 66 11.00 6.08 19.15
C GLU A 66 11.05 7.50 19.73
N LYS A 67 10.12 8.38 19.25
CA LYS A 67 9.96 9.76 19.75
C LYS A 67 8.80 9.91 20.74
N ASP A 68 8.25 8.79 21.18
CA ASP A 68 7.06 8.73 22.04
C ASP A 68 5.84 9.45 21.44
N ALA A 69 5.74 9.47 20.11
CA ALA A 69 4.65 10.07 19.37
C ALA A 69 3.77 8.99 18.71
N LYS A 70 2.48 9.24 18.57
CA LYS A 70 1.51 8.35 17.95
C LYS A 70 0.96 8.97 16.67
N LEU A 71 0.78 8.15 15.63
CA LEU A 71 0.13 8.55 14.39
C LEU A 71 -1.24 7.86 14.28
N VAL A 72 -2.26 8.63 13.97
CA VAL A 72 -3.60 8.14 13.63
C VAL A 72 -3.89 8.57 12.19
N VAL A 73 -4.13 7.60 11.31
CA VAL A 73 -4.47 7.87 9.90
C VAL A 73 -5.95 7.55 9.71
N THR A 74 -6.73 8.55 9.31
CA THR A 74 -8.16 8.38 9.06
C THR A 74 -8.42 7.50 7.83
N ASP A 75 -9.61 6.92 7.73
CA ASP A 75 -9.98 6.09 6.58
C ASP A 75 -10.03 6.92 5.29
N GLU A 76 -10.43 8.17 5.37
CA GLU A 76 -10.43 9.13 4.27
C GLU A 76 -9.00 9.41 3.77
N ALA A 77 -8.05 9.53 4.69
CA ALA A 77 -6.64 9.69 4.33
C ALA A 77 -6.08 8.42 3.67
N LYS A 78 -6.45 7.23 4.15
CA LYS A 78 -6.09 5.96 3.51
C LYS A 78 -6.69 5.84 2.11
N GLU A 79 -7.93 6.28 1.90
CA GLU A 79 -8.54 6.30 0.57
C GLU A 79 -7.81 7.24 -0.39
N LEU A 80 -7.39 8.40 0.06
CA LEU A 80 -6.59 9.31 -0.76
C LEU A 80 -5.23 8.70 -1.14
N ILE A 81 -4.59 7.98 -0.21
CA ILE A 81 -3.35 7.23 -0.50
C ILE A 81 -3.61 6.17 -1.57
N LEU A 82 -4.74 5.45 -1.48
CA LEU A 82 -5.14 4.48 -2.50
C LEU A 82 -5.36 5.14 -3.87
N GLU A 83 -6.12 6.23 -3.91
CA GLU A 83 -6.41 6.96 -5.14
C GLU A 83 -5.14 7.42 -5.85
N LYS A 84 -4.15 7.91 -5.10
CA LYS A 84 -2.89 8.44 -5.64
C LYS A 84 -1.80 7.38 -5.84
N GLY A 85 -1.88 6.30 -5.11
CA GLY A 85 -0.84 5.25 -5.09
C GLY A 85 -1.21 3.97 -5.83
N TYR A 86 -2.46 3.78 -6.28
CA TYR A 86 -2.84 2.61 -7.04
C TYR A 86 -2.85 2.89 -8.54
N ASP A 87 -2.13 2.07 -9.29
CA ASP A 87 -2.17 2.07 -10.75
C ASP A 87 -2.44 0.64 -11.24
N LYS A 88 -3.43 0.48 -12.13
CA LYS A 88 -3.79 -0.84 -12.70
C LYS A 88 -2.61 -1.55 -13.38
N ARG A 89 -1.61 -0.80 -13.88
CA ARG A 89 -0.44 -1.35 -14.58
C ARG A 89 0.65 -1.81 -13.62
N TYR A 90 0.82 -1.09 -12.50
CA TYR A 90 1.91 -1.28 -11.54
C TYR A 90 1.44 -1.87 -10.22
N GLY A 91 0.11 -2.02 -10.04
CA GLY A 91 -0.50 -2.57 -8.83
C GLY A 91 -0.25 -1.70 -7.59
N ALA A 92 0.21 -2.33 -6.51
CA ALA A 92 0.45 -1.67 -5.23
C ALA A 92 1.86 -1.02 -5.12
N ARG A 93 2.75 -1.21 -6.08
CA ARG A 93 4.13 -0.68 -6.01
C ARG A 93 4.21 0.83 -5.81
N PRO A 94 3.36 1.67 -6.46
CA PRO A 94 3.40 3.11 -6.24
C PRO A 94 2.87 3.57 -4.87
N LEU A 95 2.17 2.70 -4.10
CA LEU A 95 1.64 3.05 -2.77
C LEU A 95 2.72 3.55 -1.82
N LYS A 96 3.90 2.91 -1.82
CA LYS A 96 5.02 3.35 -0.98
C LYS A 96 5.43 4.78 -1.27
N ARG A 97 5.51 5.16 -2.56
CA ARG A 97 5.84 6.54 -2.96
C ARG A 97 4.73 7.52 -2.61
N ALA A 98 3.46 7.10 -2.70
CA ALA A 98 2.34 7.93 -2.30
C ALA A 98 2.37 8.21 -0.80
N ILE A 99 2.60 7.19 0.04
CA ILE A 99 2.77 7.33 1.50
C ILE A 99 3.95 8.25 1.80
N GLN A 100 5.09 8.06 1.16
CA GLN A 100 6.26 8.91 1.35
C GLN A 100 5.93 10.38 1.11
N LYS A 101 5.37 10.72 -0.06
CA LYS A 101 5.04 12.11 -0.40
C LYS A 101 3.92 12.72 0.44
N LEU A 102 2.89 11.93 0.75
CA LEU A 102 1.68 12.44 1.42
C LEU A 102 1.82 12.48 2.94
N LEU A 103 2.64 11.61 3.53
CA LEU A 103 2.80 11.47 4.98
C LEU A 103 4.24 11.70 5.44
N GLU A 104 5.23 10.91 4.97
CA GLU A 104 6.60 10.97 5.52
C GLU A 104 7.25 12.34 5.34
N ASP A 105 7.11 12.96 4.16
CA ASP A 105 7.68 14.28 3.90
C ASP A 105 7.07 15.34 4.84
N LYS A 106 5.76 15.31 5.04
CA LYS A 106 5.06 16.24 5.95
C LYS A 106 5.40 15.98 7.42
N LEU A 107 5.49 14.71 7.84
CA LEU A 107 5.95 14.33 9.19
C LEU A 107 7.39 14.78 9.45
N SER A 108 8.24 14.68 8.45
CA SER A 108 9.64 15.15 8.55
C SER A 108 9.70 16.66 8.80
N ILE A 109 8.87 17.44 8.10
CA ILE A 109 8.76 18.90 8.32
C ILE A 109 8.29 19.19 9.74
N LEU A 110 7.23 18.52 10.22
CA LEU A 110 6.73 18.69 11.58
C LEU A 110 7.79 18.33 12.65
N SER A 111 8.59 17.29 12.36
CA SER A 111 9.70 16.90 13.24
C SER A 111 10.81 17.95 13.27
N LEU A 112 11.20 18.49 12.10
CA LEU A 112 12.25 19.51 11.99
C LEU A 112 11.84 20.86 12.62
N THR A 113 10.54 21.20 12.54
CA THR A 113 9.98 22.43 13.16
C THR A 113 9.70 22.27 14.65
N GLY A 114 10.01 21.11 15.25
CA GLY A 114 9.82 20.86 16.68
C GLY A 114 8.35 20.70 17.11
N GLN A 115 7.44 20.48 16.15
CA GLN A 115 6.01 20.30 16.46
C GLN A 115 5.68 18.88 16.93
N ILE A 116 6.59 17.91 16.70
CA ILE A 116 6.47 16.56 17.24
C ILE A 116 7.22 16.53 18.58
N THR A 117 6.43 16.62 19.65
CA THR A 117 6.92 16.50 21.04
C THR A 117 6.61 15.11 21.60
N SER A 118 7.31 14.74 22.69
CA SER A 118 6.99 13.48 23.39
C SER A 118 5.54 13.47 23.88
N GLY A 119 4.85 12.34 23.73
CA GLY A 119 3.45 12.19 24.09
C GLY A 119 2.45 12.81 23.10
N CYS A 120 2.88 13.36 21.97
CA CYS A 120 1.95 13.94 21.00
C CYS A 120 1.22 12.87 20.18
N VAL A 121 -0.03 13.18 19.82
CA VAL A 121 -0.84 12.42 18.87
C VAL A 121 -0.97 13.22 17.59
N ILE A 122 -0.51 12.64 16.49
CA ILE A 122 -0.58 13.25 15.16
C ILE A 122 -1.73 12.59 14.42
N THR A 123 -2.71 13.36 14.00
CA THR A 123 -3.83 12.89 13.17
C THR A 123 -3.59 13.29 11.73
N ALA A 124 -3.57 12.30 10.86
CA ALA A 124 -3.51 12.50 9.41
C ALA A 124 -4.91 12.37 8.85
N ASP A 125 -5.44 13.45 8.31
CA ASP A 125 -6.78 13.51 7.75
C ASP A 125 -6.76 14.03 6.32
N ARG A 126 -7.79 13.67 5.54
CA ARG A 126 -7.98 14.14 4.16
C ARG A 126 -8.61 15.53 4.18
N LYS A 127 -7.96 16.48 3.55
CA LYS A 127 -8.54 17.78 3.23
C LYS A 127 -8.44 18.00 1.72
N ASP A 128 -9.58 17.94 1.05
CA ASP A 128 -9.66 17.99 -0.42
C ASP A 128 -8.82 16.91 -1.10
N ASN A 129 -7.75 17.29 -1.78
CA ASN A 129 -6.86 16.41 -2.51
C ASN A 129 -5.48 16.23 -1.84
N GLU A 130 -5.38 16.57 -0.55
CA GLU A 130 -4.17 16.49 0.26
C GLU A 130 -4.42 15.86 1.62
N ILE A 131 -3.35 15.40 2.28
CA ILE A 131 -3.38 14.98 3.67
C ILE A 131 -2.92 16.15 4.54
N THR A 132 -3.73 16.51 5.51
CA THR A 132 -3.39 17.48 6.56
C THR A 132 -2.98 16.74 7.81
N LEU A 133 -1.87 17.15 8.42
CA LEU A 133 -1.41 16.63 9.70
C LEU A 133 -1.72 17.63 10.81
N THR A 134 -2.38 17.16 11.85
CA THR A 134 -2.66 17.93 13.07
C THR A 134 -1.97 17.24 14.23
N ALA A 135 -1.03 17.92 14.86
CA ALA A 135 -0.34 17.42 16.05
C ALA A 135 -1.01 18.03 17.30
N VAL A 136 -1.45 17.17 18.21
CA VAL A 136 -2.00 17.56 19.51
C VAL A 136 -1.09 16.98 20.57
N SER A 137 -0.46 17.85 21.36
CA SER A 137 0.31 17.44 22.53
C SER A 137 -0.65 17.15 23.68
N ASN A 138 -0.70 15.92 24.17
CA ASN A 138 -1.31 15.61 25.46
C ASN A 138 -0.35 16.07 26.56
N LEU A 139 -0.23 17.38 26.77
CA LEU A 139 0.27 17.88 28.03
C LEU A 139 -0.83 17.59 29.05
N ILE A 140 -0.75 16.47 29.74
CA ILE A 140 -1.44 16.29 30.99
C ILE A 140 -0.76 17.28 31.93
N GLU A 141 -1.41 18.44 32.14
CA GLU A 141 -1.09 19.29 33.27
C GLU A 141 -1.26 18.47 34.55
N ASN A 142 -0.14 18.19 35.20
CA ASN A 142 -0.11 17.77 36.60
C ASN A 142 -0.14 19.01 37.49
#